data_b03efcc4b07a9475a015762035bce5ec
#
_entry.id   b03efcc4b07a9475a015762035bce5ec
#
_cell.length_a   1.000
_cell.length_b   1.000
_cell.length_c   1.000
_cell.angle_alpha   90.00
_cell.angle_beta   90.00
_cell.angle_gamma   90.00
#
_symmetry.space_group_name_H-M   'P 1'
#
loop_
_entity.id
_entity.type
_entity.pdbx_description
1 polymer ?
#
loop_
_entity_poly.entity_id
_entity_poly.type
_entity_poly.pdbx_seq_one_letter_code
_entity_poly.pdbx_strand_id
1 'polypeptide(L)'
;ALIQVCDPKRPCTFLHGRRGHLRFEFRVMPEDSMEDFKNDDYIWNLLSPWIKRDNAVLERAAVYKFHACIAENWRDKNVLIAGDAAHQMPPFMGAGMGAGIRDVANLAWKIHLLFQNKASHTILNTYMHERFNHAKWTIAQTISIGEIIEGFCAAAEGKEYNPKSRGYAAQFPHISEGIYKNSNNGINGYPIPQPVSYTHLRAHETIAN
;
A
#
# COMPACT_ATOMS: atom_id res chain seq x y z
N ALA A 1 -4.73 -10.73 -13.06
CA ALA A 1 -5.87 -10.59 -12.16
C ALA A 1 -5.37 -10.70 -10.72
N LEU A 2 -6.00 -9.98 -9.79
CA LEU A 2 -5.85 -10.13 -8.35
C LEU A 2 -7.13 -10.77 -7.83
N ILE A 3 -7.01 -11.83 -7.06
CA ILE A 3 -8.13 -12.55 -6.46
C ILE A 3 -7.92 -12.58 -4.95
N GLN A 4 -8.91 -12.11 -4.21
CA GLN A 4 -8.94 -12.25 -2.76
C GLN A 4 -9.81 -13.46 -2.40
N VAL A 5 -9.21 -14.43 -1.73
CA VAL A 5 -9.90 -15.61 -1.22
C VAL A 5 -10.18 -15.40 0.26
N CYS A 6 -11.45 -15.28 0.59
CA CYS A 6 -11.92 -15.04 1.95
C CYS A 6 -12.32 -16.37 2.63
N ASP A 7 -11.46 -17.38 2.53
CA ASP A 7 -11.62 -18.63 3.31
C ASP A 7 -11.23 -18.34 4.76
N PRO A 8 -12.16 -18.48 5.73
CA PRO A 8 -11.87 -18.21 7.14
C PRO A 8 -10.75 -19.10 7.70
N LYS A 9 -10.55 -20.31 7.16
CA LYS A 9 -9.47 -21.20 7.60
C LYS A 9 -8.10 -20.74 7.15
N ARG A 10 -8.02 -20.13 5.95
CA ARG A 10 -6.76 -19.64 5.39
C ARG A 10 -7.01 -18.54 4.33
N PRO A 11 -7.25 -17.31 4.76
CA PRO A 11 -7.37 -16.19 3.82
C PRO A 11 -6.12 -16.07 2.95
N CYS A 12 -6.32 -15.81 1.67
CA CYS A 12 -5.24 -15.76 0.72
C CYS A 12 -5.51 -14.71 -0.36
N THR A 13 -4.48 -13.99 -0.77
CA THR A 13 -4.49 -13.19 -2.00
C THR A 13 -3.69 -13.91 -3.07
N PHE A 14 -4.27 -14.05 -4.24
CA PHE A 14 -3.64 -14.67 -5.40
C PHE A 14 -3.44 -13.63 -6.50
N LEU A 15 -2.22 -13.55 -7.04
CA LEU A 15 -1.87 -12.63 -8.12
C LEU A 15 -1.19 -13.37 -9.27
N HIS A 16 -1.63 -13.06 -10.48
CA HIS A 16 -0.91 -13.40 -11.69
C HIS A 16 0.15 -12.33 -11.99
N GLY A 17 1.41 -12.75 -11.97
CA GLY A 17 2.56 -11.96 -12.40
C GLY A 17 2.83 -12.07 -13.90
N ARG A 18 3.94 -11.50 -14.34
CA ARG A 18 4.43 -11.63 -15.71
C ARG A 18 5.09 -13.00 -15.92
N ARG A 19 5.12 -13.47 -17.17
CA ARG A 19 5.87 -14.67 -17.58
C ARG A 19 5.54 -15.96 -16.80
N GLY A 20 4.28 -16.13 -16.42
CA GLY A 20 3.86 -17.34 -15.69
C GLY A 20 4.15 -17.34 -14.19
N HIS A 21 4.72 -16.25 -13.63
CA HIS A 21 4.87 -16.14 -12.19
C HIS A 21 3.53 -16.02 -11.50
N LEU A 22 3.37 -16.77 -10.43
CA LEU A 22 2.21 -16.75 -9.55
C LEU A 22 2.67 -16.31 -8.16
N ARG A 23 1.90 -15.44 -7.52
CA ARG A 23 2.15 -15.01 -6.16
C ARG A 23 0.95 -15.33 -5.30
N PHE A 24 1.19 -16.02 -4.21
CA PHE A 24 0.22 -16.30 -3.17
C PHE A 24 0.64 -15.60 -1.88
N GLU A 25 -0.29 -14.92 -1.24
CA GLU A 25 -0.09 -14.26 0.05
C GLU A 25 -1.06 -14.85 1.04
N PHE A 26 -0.61 -15.81 1.83
CA PHE A 26 -1.41 -16.45 2.86
C PHE A 26 -1.33 -15.67 4.17
N ARG A 27 -2.47 -15.56 4.85
CA ARG A 27 -2.47 -15.09 6.22
C ARG A 27 -1.78 -16.10 7.12
N VAL A 28 -0.90 -15.60 7.99
CA VAL A 28 -0.38 -16.38 9.11
C VAL A 28 -1.48 -16.47 10.16
N MET A 29 -1.88 -17.68 10.51
CA MET A 29 -2.94 -17.95 11.48
C MET A 29 -2.35 -18.08 12.89
N PRO A 30 -3.15 -17.90 13.96
CA PRO A 30 -2.66 -17.99 15.35
C PRO A 30 -2.01 -19.32 15.71
N GLU A 31 -2.42 -20.41 15.06
CA GLU A 31 -1.92 -21.77 15.26
C GLU A 31 -0.62 -22.07 14.50
N ASP A 32 -0.22 -21.21 13.55
CA ASP A 32 0.97 -21.43 12.74
C ASP A 32 2.25 -21.21 13.56
N SER A 33 3.25 -22.07 13.36
CA SER A 33 4.61 -21.83 13.82
C SER A 33 5.43 -21.09 12.77
N MET A 34 6.23 -20.12 13.20
CA MET A 34 7.14 -19.41 12.28
C MET A 34 8.20 -20.34 11.67
N GLU A 35 8.51 -21.47 12.32
CA GLU A 35 9.42 -22.48 11.80
C GLU A 35 8.81 -23.25 10.62
N ASP A 36 7.47 -23.46 10.61
CA ASP A 36 6.79 -24.15 9.53
C ASP A 36 7.00 -23.44 8.19
N PHE A 37 7.05 -22.12 8.19
CA PHE A 37 7.26 -21.33 6.97
C PHE A 37 8.69 -21.38 6.41
N LYS A 38 9.63 -22.04 7.11
CA LYS A 38 10.97 -22.36 6.61
C LYS A 38 11.02 -23.71 5.91
N ASN A 39 9.94 -24.50 6.01
CA ASN A 39 9.83 -25.82 5.43
C ASN A 39 9.08 -25.76 4.10
N ASP A 40 9.75 -26.12 3.01
CA ASP A 40 9.16 -26.13 1.67
C ASP A 40 7.94 -27.05 1.58
N ASP A 41 7.91 -28.19 2.28
CA ASP A 41 6.77 -29.09 2.25
C ASP A 41 5.53 -28.46 2.89
N TYR A 42 5.71 -27.67 3.94
CA TYR A 42 4.61 -26.88 4.52
C TYR A 42 4.08 -25.85 3.53
N ILE A 43 4.97 -25.14 2.84
CA ILE A 43 4.56 -24.17 1.80
C ILE A 43 3.82 -24.87 0.66
N TRP A 44 4.30 -26.01 0.21
CA TRP A 44 3.62 -26.78 -0.84
C TRP A 44 2.26 -27.32 -0.39
N ASN A 45 2.08 -27.64 0.89
CA ASN A 45 0.77 -27.99 1.44
C ASN A 45 -0.21 -26.82 1.36
N LEU A 46 0.23 -25.60 1.67
CA LEU A 46 -0.59 -24.38 1.50
C LEU A 46 -0.96 -24.12 0.03
N LEU A 47 -0.07 -24.42 -0.89
CA LEU A 47 -0.27 -24.23 -2.33
C LEU A 47 -1.09 -25.35 -2.99
N SER A 48 -1.19 -26.53 -2.36
CA SER A 48 -1.77 -27.74 -2.96
C SER A 48 -3.21 -27.59 -3.51
N PRO A 49 -4.10 -26.75 -2.94
CA PRO A 49 -5.43 -26.53 -3.52
C PRO A 49 -5.40 -25.79 -4.87
N TRP A 50 -4.28 -25.11 -5.19
CA TRP A 50 -4.16 -24.19 -6.32
C TRP A 50 -3.25 -24.73 -7.41
N ILE A 51 -2.14 -25.36 -7.03
CA ILE A 51 -1.12 -25.82 -7.97
C ILE A 51 -0.43 -27.09 -7.46
N LYS A 52 -0.16 -28.02 -8.37
CA LYS A 52 0.61 -29.23 -8.05
C LYS A 52 2.10 -28.91 -8.08
N ARG A 53 2.86 -29.52 -7.15
CA ARG A 53 4.31 -29.34 -7.03
C ARG A 53 5.06 -29.65 -8.33
N ASP A 54 4.61 -30.64 -9.09
CA ASP A 54 5.25 -31.04 -10.35
C ASP A 54 5.06 -30.00 -11.49
N ASN A 55 4.13 -29.06 -11.32
CA ASN A 55 3.79 -28.07 -12.34
C ASN A 55 4.40 -26.69 -12.09
N ALA A 56 5.15 -26.52 -10.99
CA ALA A 56 5.73 -25.23 -10.64
C ALA A 56 7.00 -25.38 -9.80
N VAL A 57 7.79 -24.33 -9.78
CA VAL A 57 8.99 -24.20 -8.93
C VAL A 57 8.72 -23.13 -7.89
N LEU A 58 9.00 -23.42 -6.62
CA LEU A 58 8.95 -22.45 -5.56
C LEU A 58 10.19 -21.55 -5.65
N GLU A 59 10.01 -20.33 -6.12
CA GLU A 59 11.12 -19.35 -6.26
C GLU A 59 11.48 -18.71 -4.94
N ARG A 60 10.46 -18.41 -4.14
CA ARG A 60 10.64 -17.72 -2.87
C ARG A 60 9.45 -17.93 -1.94
N ALA A 61 9.75 -18.21 -0.68
CA ALA A 61 8.81 -18.12 0.43
C ALA A 61 9.36 -17.11 1.46
N ALA A 62 8.52 -16.25 2.00
CA ALA A 62 8.92 -15.31 3.03
C ALA A 62 7.70 -14.91 3.87
N VAL A 63 7.88 -14.86 5.18
CA VAL A 63 6.92 -14.24 6.09
C VAL A 63 7.30 -12.78 6.27
N TYR A 64 6.34 -11.88 6.19
CA TYR A 64 6.55 -10.47 6.50
C TYR A 64 5.44 -9.94 7.40
N LYS A 65 5.80 -9.01 8.25
CA LYS A 65 4.87 -8.27 9.09
C LYS A 65 4.77 -6.85 8.58
N PHE A 66 3.54 -6.39 8.38
CA PHE A 66 3.29 -5.01 7.99
C PHE A 66 2.71 -4.20 9.16
N HIS A 67 2.87 -2.90 9.09
CA HIS A 67 2.45 -1.96 10.10
C HIS A 67 1.66 -0.82 9.45
N ALA A 68 0.79 -0.20 10.23
CA ALA A 68 0.10 1.04 9.88
C ALA A 68 0.63 2.13 10.82
N CYS A 69 1.62 2.87 10.39
CA CYS A 69 2.23 3.92 11.21
C CYS A 69 2.69 5.10 10.35
N ILE A 70 2.80 6.25 10.98
CA ILE A 70 3.28 7.49 10.36
C ILE A 70 4.18 8.21 11.36
N ALA A 71 5.33 8.67 10.90
CA ALA A 71 6.25 9.43 11.73
C ALA A 71 5.68 10.81 12.07
N GLU A 72 5.91 11.25 13.29
CA GLU A 72 5.44 12.55 13.76
C GLU A 72 6.20 13.71 13.12
N ASN A 73 7.48 13.51 12.81
CA ASN A 73 8.35 14.50 12.19
C ASN A 73 9.07 13.89 10.99
N TRP A 74 8.96 14.53 9.82
CA TRP A 74 9.59 14.06 8.59
C TRP A 74 10.86 14.81 8.24
N ARG A 75 11.23 15.79 9.06
CA ARG A 75 12.45 16.56 8.91
C ARG A 75 13.07 16.90 10.25
N ASP A 76 14.36 16.67 10.36
CA ASP A 76 15.20 17.25 11.39
C ASP A 76 16.42 17.92 10.72
N LYS A 77 16.49 19.25 10.79
CA LYS A 77 17.55 20.07 10.16
C LYS A 77 17.73 19.73 8.67
N ASN A 78 18.79 19.02 8.33
CA ASN A 78 19.13 18.61 6.96
C ASN A 78 18.77 17.16 6.64
N VAL A 79 18.22 16.43 7.60
CA VAL A 79 17.75 15.04 7.41
C VAL A 79 16.27 15.08 7.11
N LEU A 80 15.87 14.39 6.04
CA LEU A 80 14.47 14.18 5.67
C LEU A 80 14.22 12.69 5.50
N ILE A 81 13.03 12.25 5.87
CA ILE A 81 12.57 10.88 5.66
C ILE A 81 11.42 10.87 4.65
N ALA A 82 11.30 9.79 3.87
CA ALA A 82 10.29 9.62 2.83
C ALA A 82 9.93 8.14 2.67
N GLY A 83 8.79 7.85 2.06
CA GLY A 83 8.33 6.49 1.86
C GLY A 83 8.16 5.73 3.18
N ASP A 84 8.58 4.46 3.23
CA ASP A 84 8.41 3.58 4.39
C ASP A 84 9.11 4.10 5.66
N ALA A 85 10.13 4.95 5.52
CA ALA A 85 10.76 5.61 6.65
C ALA A 85 9.87 6.68 7.29
N ALA A 86 8.98 7.29 6.53
CA ALA A 86 8.03 8.31 7.00
C ALA A 86 6.66 7.73 7.32
N HIS A 87 6.21 6.71 6.57
CA HIS A 87 4.90 6.11 6.74
C HIS A 87 4.87 4.67 6.21
N GLN A 88 4.32 3.77 6.99
CA GLN A 88 4.09 2.38 6.61
C GLN A 88 2.60 2.10 6.56
N MET A 89 2.18 1.23 5.66
CA MET A 89 0.79 0.89 5.47
C MET A 89 0.60 -0.58 5.10
N PRO A 90 -0.55 -1.18 5.44
CA PRO A 90 -0.91 -2.52 4.97
C PRO A 90 -0.88 -2.62 3.44
N PRO A 91 -0.53 -3.79 2.88
CA PRO A 91 -0.30 -3.95 1.45
C PRO A 91 -1.58 -4.04 0.60
N PHE A 92 -2.75 -4.02 1.20
CA PHE A 92 -4.04 -4.35 0.56
C PHE A 92 -4.42 -3.51 -0.65
N MET A 93 -3.86 -2.32 -0.80
CA MET A 93 -4.06 -1.45 -1.99
C MET A 93 -2.84 -1.40 -2.90
N GLY A 94 -1.71 -2.01 -2.52
CA GLY A 94 -0.44 -1.82 -3.22
C GLY A 94 0.04 -0.36 -3.27
N ALA A 95 -0.36 0.47 -2.30
CA ALA A 95 -0.23 1.93 -2.37
C ALA A 95 1.13 2.47 -1.86
N GLY A 96 1.92 1.66 -1.13
CA GLY A 96 3.12 2.11 -0.43
C GLY A 96 4.17 2.70 -1.38
N MET A 97 4.54 1.96 -2.41
CA MET A 97 5.51 2.45 -3.42
C MET A 97 5.03 3.76 -4.07
N GLY A 98 3.77 3.83 -4.47
CA GLY A 98 3.20 5.03 -5.08
C GLY A 98 3.17 6.22 -4.12
N ALA A 99 2.97 6.00 -2.82
CA ALA A 99 3.07 7.04 -1.80
C ALA A 99 4.50 7.57 -1.68
N GLY A 100 5.50 6.68 -1.60
CA GLY A 100 6.90 7.05 -1.55
C GLY A 100 7.39 7.79 -2.81
N ILE A 101 6.94 7.37 -4.00
CA ILE A 101 7.25 8.11 -5.25
C ILE A 101 6.69 9.53 -5.19
N ARG A 102 5.49 9.74 -4.65
CA ARG A 102 4.93 11.08 -4.48
C ARG A 102 5.71 11.94 -3.48
N ASP A 103 6.24 11.32 -2.44
CA ASP A 103 7.11 12.01 -1.48
C ASP A 103 8.39 12.51 -2.17
N VAL A 104 9.07 11.62 -2.89
CA VAL A 104 10.28 11.95 -3.62
C VAL A 104 10.01 13.02 -4.69
N ALA A 105 8.92 12.89 -5.42
CA ALA A 105 8.54 13.89 -6.42
C ALA A 105 8.27 15.27 -5.79
N ASN A 106 7.68 15.31 -4.59
CA ASN A 106 7.49 16.55 -3.84
C ASN A 106 8.80 17.15 -3.35
N LEU A 107 9.75 16.31 -2.91
CA LEU A 107 11.04 16.75 -2.39
C LEU A 107 12.04 17.15 -3.47
N ALA A 108 12.11 16.41 -4.57
CA ALA A 108 13.21 16.51 -5.55
C ALA A 108 13.38 17.91 -6.12
N TRP A 109 12.30 18.57 -6.52
CA TRP A 109 12.38 19.93 -7.06
C TRP A 109 12.71 20.97 -5.98
N LYS A 110 12.27 20.79 -4.74
CA LYS A 110 12.59 21.67 -3.61
C LYS A 110 14.07 21.62 -3.30
N ILE A 111 14.64 20.41 -3.25
CA ILE A 111 16.07 20.19 -3.06
C ILE A 111 16.85 20.79 -4.24
N HIS A 112 16.39 20.58 -5.47
CA HIS A 112 17.02 21.16 -6.65
C HIS A 112 17.10 22.69 -6.59
N LEU A 113 16.03 23.37 -6.18
CA LEU A 113 16.05 24.81 -6.01
C LEU A 113 17.04 25.29 -4.93
N LEU A 114 17.20 24.50 -3.85
CA LEU A 114 18.21 24.80 -2.83
C LEU A 114 19.62 24.70 -3.40
N PHE A 115 19.94 23.65 -4.15
CA PHE A 115 21.27 23.52 -4.77
C PHE A 115 21.57 24.61 -5.79
N GLN A 116 20.53 25.18 -6.41
CA GLN A 116 20.68 26.32 -7.30
C GLN A 116 20.69 27.69 -6.58
N ASN A 117 20.63 27.71 -5.25
CA ASN A 117 20.46 28.94 -4.46
C ASN A 117 19.23 29.79 -4.85
N LYS A 118 18.19 29.13 -5.40
CA LYS A 118 16.93 29.78 -5.82
C LYS A 118 15.82 29.73 -4.76
N ALA A 119 16.04 29.01 -3.68
CA ALA A 119 15.13 28.93 -2.55
C ALA A 119 15.90 28.88 -1.23
N SER A 120 15.26 29.29 -0.14
CA SER A 120 15.78 29.12 1.21
C SER A 120 15.43 27.73 1.77
N HIS A 121 16.15 27.30 2.81
CA HIS A 121 15.90 26.02 3.48
C HIS A 121 14.46 25.90 4.05
N THR A 122 13.75 26.99 4.22
CA THR A 122 12.36 26.99 4.69
C THR A 122 11.39 26.31 3.72
N ILE A 123 11.75 26.20 2.42
CA ILE A 123 10.95 25.49 1.42
C ILE A 123 10.75 24.00 1.82
N LEU A 124 11.72 23.40 2.50
CA LEU A 124 11.62 22.01 2.94
C LEU A 124 10.61 21.80 4.07
N ASN A 125 10.23 22.84 4.81
CA ASN A 125 9.21 22.75 5.84
C ASN A 125 7.83 22.44 5.25
N THR A 126 7.60 22.80 3.99
CA THR A 126 6.33 22.56 3.31
C THR A 126 6.13 21.09 2.93
N TYR A 127 7.20 20.28 2.89
CA TYR A 127 7.15 18.89 2.46
C TYR A 127 6.17 18.05 3.29
N MET A 128 6.37 18.03 4.60
CA MET A 128 5.51 17.28 5.48
C MET A 128 4.06 17.77 5.42
N HIS A 129 3.84 19.09 5.44
CA HIS A 129 2.49 19.67 5.39
C HIS A 129 1.73 19.25 4.11
N GLU A 130 2.42 19.17 3.00
CA GLU A 130 1.83 18.78 1.71
C GLU A 130 1.60 17.28 1.58
N ARG A 131 2.39 16.44 2.28
CA ARG A 131 2.35 14.98 2.10
C ARG A 131 1.66 14.22 3.23
N PHE A 132 1.71 14.74 4.46
CA PHE A 132 1.24 14.05 5.66
C PHE A 132 -0.23 13.62 5.57
N ASN A 133 -1.13 14.53 5.18
CA ASN A 133 -2.55 14.24 5.09
C ASN A 133 -2.87 13.17 4.03
N HIS A 134 -2.12 13.16 2.93
CA HIS A 134 -2.22 12.13 1.90
C HIS A 134 -1.76 10.77 2.40
N ALA A 135 -0.62 10.71 3.09
CA ALA A 135 -0.11 9.47 3.67
C ALA A 135 -1.09 8.93 4.71
N LYS A 136 -1.55 9.78 5.64
CA LYS A 136 -2.53 9.42 6.67
C LYS A 136 -3.83 8.88 6.07
N TRP A 137 -4.35 9.55 5.05
CA TRP A 137 -5.55 9.10 4.34
C TRP A 137 -5.30 7.74 3.67
N THR A 138 -4.17 7.57 2.97
CA THR A 138 -3.84 6.31 2.30
C THR A 138 -3.75 5.16 3.30
N ILE A 139 -3.10 5.37 4.45
CA ILE A 139 -3.04 4.39 5.55
C ILE A 139 -4.46 4.00 5.99
N ALA A 140 -5.33 4.98 6.24
CA ALA A 140 -6.71 4.72 6.65
C ALA A 140 -7.48 3.89 5.61
N GLN A 141 -7.30 4.16 4.31
CA GLN A 141 -7.93 3.37 3.26
C GLN A 141 -7.40 1.94 3.20
N THR A 142 -6.09 1.72 3.38
CA THR A 142 -5.53 0.37 3.41
C THR A 142 -6.04 -0.43 4.61
N ILE A 143 -6.20 0.19 5.77
CA ILE A 143 -6.83 -0.43 6.96
C ILE A 143 -8.27 -0.81 6.66
N SER A 144 -9.06 0.10 6.08
CA SER A 144 -10.47 -0.15 5.73
C SER A 144 -10.63 -1.34 4.78
N ILE A 145 -9.75 -1.52 3.81
CA ILE A 145 -9.78 -2.69 2.92
C ILE A 145 -9.46 -3.97 3.71
N GLY A 146 -8.50 -3.93 4.62
CA GLY A 146 -8.22 -5.05 5.52
C GLY A 146 -9.45 -5.45 6.33
N GLU A 147 -10.16 -4.48 6.92
CA GLU A 147 -11.41 -4.73 7.64
C GLU A 147 -12.51 -5.34 6.77
N ILE A 148 -12.62 -4.92 5.51
CA ILE A 148 -13.56 -5.51 4.54
C ILE A 148 -13.22 -6.98 4.28
N ILE A 149 -11.94 -7.30 4.07
CA ILE A 149 -11.48 -8.69 3.88
C ILE A 149 -11.82 -9.54 5.10
N GLU A 150 -11.53 -9.06 6.29
CA GLU A 150 -11.89 -9.75 7.55
C GLU A 150 -13.40 -9.97 7.66
N GLY A 151 -14.19 -8.99 7.27
CA GLY A 151 -15.63 -9.10 7.27
C GLY A 151 -16.16 -10.16 6.31
N PHE A 152 -15.61 -10.29 5.12
CA PHE A 152 -15.97 -11.36 4.20
C PHE A 152 -15.58 -12.74 4.75
N CYS A 153 -14.43 -12.86 5.42
CA CYS A 153 -14.05 -14.09 6.09
C CYS A 153 -15.03 -14.45 7.22
N ALA A 154 -15.43 -13.47 8.04
CA ALA A 154 -16.42 -13.67 9.10
C ALA A 154 -17.79 -14.07 8.55
N ALA A 155 -18.24 -13.45 7.47
CA ALA A 155 -19.50 -13.82 6.81
C ALA A 155 -19.47 -15.24 6.26
N ALA A 156 -18.33 -15.69 5.74
CA ALA A 156 -18.16 -17.07 5.28
C ALA A 156 -18.23 -18.11 6.43
N GLU A 157 -17.95 -17.68 7.67
CA GLU A 157 -18.17 -18.48 8.88
C GLU A 157 -19.62 -18.39 9.42
N GLY A 158 -20.49 -17.66 8.75
CA GLY A 158 -21.87 -17.44 9.22
C GLY A 158 -21.98 -16.40 10.35
N LYS A 159 -20.93 -15.64 10.61
CA LYS A 159 -20.94 -14.55 11.59
C LYS A 159 -21.55 -13.30 10.98
N GLU A 160 -22.27 -12.52 11.78
CA GLU A 160 -22.79 -11.23 11.35
C GLU A 160 -21.62 -10.28 11.01
N TYR A 161 -21.65 -9.74 9.79
CA TYR A 161 -20.68 -8.75 9.34
C TYR A 161 -21.29 -7.36 9.37
N ASN A 162 -20.80 -6.54 10.26
CA ASN A 162 -21.15 -5.12 10.31
C ASN A 162 -19.90 -4.28 9.91
N PRO A 163 -19.81 -3.79 8.69
CA PRO A 163 -18.64 -3.05 8.23
C PRO A 163 -18.52 -1.74 9.04
N LYS A 164 -17.44 -1.60 9.79
CA LYS A 164 -17.12 -0.35 10.48
C LYS A 164 -16.71 0.74 9.49
N SER A 165 -16.17 0.35 8.34
CA SER A 165 -15.79 1.26 7.27
C SER A 165 -16.88 1.35 6.21
N ARG A 166 -17.17 2.56 5.74
CA ARG A 166 -18.14 2.80 4.65
C ARG A 166 -17.56 2.51 3.25
N GLY A 167 -16.51 1.69 3.17
CA GLY A 167 -15.86 1.36 1.93
C GLY A 167 -14.78 2.36 1.51
N TYR A 168 -14.25 2.16 0.34
CA TYR A 168 -13.17 2.95 -0.24
C TYR A 168 -13.64 4.35 -0.63
N ALA A 169 -13.00 5.38 -0.07
CA ALA A 169 -13.25 6.75 -0.47
C ALA A 169 -12.42 7.10 -1.73
N ALA A 170 -13.10 7.44 -2.81
CA ALA A 170 -12.46 7.71 -4.10
C ALA A 170 -11.68 9.03 -4.16
N GLN A 171 -11.85 9.92 -3.19
CA GLN A 171 -11.24 11.24 -3.21
C GLN A 171 -10.09 11.37 -2.22
N PHE A 172 -8.93 11.79 -2.71
CA PHE A 172 -7.81 12.18 -1.87
C PHE A 172 -8.09 13.50 -1.15
N PRO A 173 -7.54 13.69 0.06
CA PRO A 173 -7.66 14.95 0.77
C PRO A 173 -6.96 16.07 -0.01
N HIS A 174 -7.50 17.27 0.09
CA HIS A 174 -6.87 18.46 -0.47
C HIS A 174 -5.60 18.82 0.29
N ILE A 175 -4.64 19.42 -0.43
CA ILE A 175 -3.48 20.04 0.20
C ILE A 175 -3.94 21.36 0.81
N SER A 176 -3.95 21.43 2.15
CA SER A 176 -4.43 22.60 2.90
C SER A 176 -3.32 23.60 3.23
N GLU A 177 -2.07 23.15 3.22
CA GLU A 177 -0.91 23.90 3.63
C GLU A 177 0.27 23.68 2.68
N GLY A 178 1.25 24.58 2.69
CA GLY A 178 2.43 24.50 1.85
C GLY A 178 2.34 25.32 0.58
N ILE A 179 3.25 25.07 -0.36
CA ILE A 179 3.34 25.80 -1.64
C ILE A 179 2.14 25.49 -2.54
N TYR A 180 1.62 24.26 -2.45
CA TYR A 180 0.50 23.79 -3.24
C TYR A 180 -0.84 23.91 -2.50
N LYS A 181 -0.94 24.88 -1.59
CA LYS A 181 -2.20 25.16 -0.90
C LYS A 181 -3.32 25.36 -1.90
N ASN A 182 -4.42 24.65 -1.68
CA ASN A 182 -5.61 24.82 -2.50
C ASN A 182 -6.17 26.22 -2.35
N SER A 183 -6.28 26.96 -3.45
CA SER A 183 -7.06 28.19 -3.47
C SER A 183 -8.54 27.83 -3.39
N ASN A 184 -9.34 28.62 -2.69
CA ASN A 184 -10.77 28.39 -2.39
C ASN A 184 -11.71 28.09 -3.58
N ASN A 185 -11.17 27.90 -4.77
CA ASN A 185 -11.93 27.71 -6.02
C ASN A 185 -12.16 26.26 -6.42
N GLY A 186 -12.03 25.29 -5.50
CA GLY A 186 -12.41 23.92 -5.74
C GLY A 186 -11.52 23.14 -6.73
N ILE A 187 -10.48 23.74 -7.25
CA ILE A 187 -9.50 23.05 -8.08
C ILE A 187 -8.59 22.26 -7.14
N ASN A 188 -8.60 20.96 -7.30
CA ASN A 188 -7.74 20.07 -6.55
C ASN A 188 -6.29 20.50 -6.72
N GLY A 189 -5.69 21.01 -5.67
CA GLY A 189 -4.29 21.40 -5.64
C GLY A 189 -3.34 20.21 -5.65
N TYR A 190 -3.56 19.26 -6.56
CA TYR A 190 -2.65 18.16 -6.79
C TYR A 190 -1.59 18.57 -7.80
N PRO A 191 -0.37 18.85 -7.38
CA PRO A 191 0.72 19.10 -8.31
C PRO A 191 1.14 17.85 -9.05
N ILE A 192 0.77 16.68 -8.52
CA ILE A 192 1.05 15.39 -9.12
C ILE A 192 -0.28 14.67 -9.26
N PRO A 193 -0.82 14.61 -10.47
CA PRO A 193 -2.02 13.83 -10.70
C PRO A 193 -1.69 12.40 -10.34
N GLN A 194 -2.37 11.85 -9.43
CA GLN A 194 -2.76 10.54 -9.56
C GLN A 194 -3.14 9.70 -8.42
N PRO A 195 -4.31 9.18 -8.35
CA PRO A 195 -4.61 8.03 -7.56
C PRO A 195 -3.83 6.82 -8.10
N VAL A 196 -3.26 6.07 -7.19
CA VAL A 196 -2.60 4.77 -7.48
C VAL A 196 -3.55 3.81 -8.20
N SER A 197 -4.87 3.94 -7.95
CA SER A 197 -5.91 3.19 -8.66
C SER A 197 -5.85 3.34 -10.18
N TYR A 198 -5.43 4.50 -10.69
CA TYR A 198 -5.37 4.72 -12.14
C TYR A 198 -4.18 4.01 -12.79
N THR A 199 -3.05 3.95 -12.11
CA THR A 199 -1.88 3.19 -12.58
C THR A 199 -2.10 1.69 -12.50
N HIS A 200 -2.84 1.21 -11.50
CA HIS A 200 -3.23 -0.18 -11.42
C HIS A 200 -4.22 -0.59 -12.50
N LEU A 201 -5.24 0.20 -12.78
CA LEU A 201 -6.20 -0.08 -13.85
C LEU A 201 -5.51 -0.14 -15.23
N ARG A 202 -4.62 0.81 -15.55
CA ARG A 202 -3.86 0.76 -16.81
C ARG A 202 -2.87 -0.40 -16.90
N ALA A 203 -2.24 -0.79 -15.80
CA ALA A 203 -1.38 -1.97 -15.79
C ALA A 203 -2.17 -3.26 -16.05
N HIS A 204 -3.43 -3.33 -15.61
CA HIS A 204 -4.33 -4.44 -15.88
C HIS A 204 -4.86 -4.45 -17.32
N GLU A 205 -5.20 -3.30 -17.88
CA GLU A 205 -5.64 -3.19 -19.28
C GLU A 205 -4.52 -3.55 -20.28
N THR A 206 -3.27 -3.32 -19.95
CA THR A 206 -2.12 -3.66 -20.81
C THR A 206 -1.78 -5.16 -20.77
N ILE A 207 -2.33 -5.92 -19.84
CA ILE A 207 -2.13 -7.38 -19.71
C ILE A 207 -3.27 -8.16 -20.41
N ALA A 208 -4.37 -7.49 -20.74
CA ALA A 208 -5.56 -8.11 -21.35
C ALA A 208 -5.59 -8.06 -22.90
N ASN A 209 -4.52 -7.55 -23.55
CA ASN A 209 -4.38 -7.54 -25.02
C ASN A 209 -3.13 -8.32 -25.45
#